data_93257f56a068d026eaa3514a3aa51a17
#
_entry.id   93257f56a068d026eaa3514a3aa51a17
#
_cell.length_a   1.000
_cell.length_b   1.000
_cell.length_c   1.000
_cell.angle_alpha   90.00
_cell.angle_beta   90.00
_cell.angle_gamma   90.00
#
_symmetry.space_group_name_H-M   'P 1'
#
loop_
_entity.id
_entity.type
_entity.pdbx_description
1 polymer ?
#
loop_
_entity_poly.entity_id
_entity_poly.type
_entity_poly.pdbx_seq_one_letter_code
_entity_poly.pdbx_strand_id
1 'polypeptide(L)'
;SIRPNTRAVVINHASNVTGSLQDAAAIGKHVRDSDALFILDTCQTAGVVPILMDDWGVDILVYTGHKGLFGPMGIGGMIVGENVDIKAPRVGGTGVNSISPFQPDEYPYRLETGTHCLPGIAGLHAGQKWFAELGKKHGAPEDATHGQACGAALAHIHEVESAATEQLVSAFEKIDGVKIYGPSIGQPRVATLSINIREMPADQVGAMLDADHAVCVRPGLHCAPDVHELLGTVGQNGTVRFAAGYFTDEEDIKQAIDAVKDLAEV
;
A
#
# COMPACT_ATOMS: atom_id res chain seq x y z
N SER A 1 -8.34 -18.34 -12.63
CA SER A 1 -9.26 -19.33 -13.17
C SER A 1 -10.57 -19.30 -12.37
N ILE A 2 -11.49 -18.47 -12.82
CA ILE A 2 -12.83 -18.35 -12.21
C ILE A 2 -13.63 -19.59 -12.61
N ARG A 3 -14.38 -20.16 -11.66
CA ARG A 3 -15.23 -21.35 -11.81
C ARG A 3 -16.68 -20.98 -11.51
N PRO A 4 -17.69 -21.79 -11.94
CA PRO A 4 -19.10 -21.50 -11.64
C PRO A 4 -19.45 -21.39 -10.15
N ASN A 5 -18.62 -21.95 -9.27
CA ASN A 5 -18.80 -21.86 -7.82
C ASN A 5 -17.86 -20.84 -7.15
N THR A 6 -17.12 -20.04 -7.90
CA THR A 6 -16.32 -18.94 -7.37
C THR A 6 -17.25 -17.87 -6.82
N ARG A 7 -17.09 -17.52 -5.54
CA ARG A 7 -17.92 -16.51 -4.87
C ARG A 7 -17.25 -15.15 -4.75
N ALA A 8 -15.93 -15.13 -4.72
CA ALA A 8 -15.15 -13.90 -4.69
C ALA A 8 -13.78 -14.11 -5.33
N VAL A 9 -13.27 -13.04 -5.93
CA VAL A 9 -11.89 -12.89 -6.37
C VAL A 9 -11.27 -11.81 -5.51
N VAL A 10 -10.26 -12.17 -4.71
CA VAL A 10 -9.57 -11.26 -3.80
C VAL A 10 -8.16 -11.02 -4.33
N ILE A 11 -7.80 -9.77 -4.58
CA ILE A 11 -6.50 -9.40 -5.14
C ILE A 11 -5.85 -8.34 -4.25
N ASN A 12 -4.58 -8.56 -3.92
CA ASN A 12 -3.72 -7.52 -3.40
C ASN A 12 -3.26 -6.62 -4.57
N HIS A 13 -3.61 -5.33 -4.54
CA HIS A 13 -3.34 -4.40 -5.65
C HIS A 13 -1.84 -4.17 -5.88
N ALA A 14 -1.03 -4.14 -4.82
CA ALA A 14 0.43 -4.10 -4.94
C ALA A 14 1.12 -4.96 -3.91
N SER A 15 2.24 -5.58 -4.31
CA SER A 15 3.08 -6.36 -3.41
C SER A 15 3.81 -5.48 -2.41
N ASN A 16 3.71 -5.81 -1.13
CA ASN A 16 4.47 -5.16 -0.07
C ASN A 16 5.93 -5.63 0.03
N VAL A 17 6.33 -6.58 -0.81
CA VAL A 17 7.71 -7.09 -0.92
C VAL A 17 8.39 -6.51 -2.15
N THR A 18 7.81 -6.74 -3.32
CA THR A 18 8.43 -6.41 -4.61
C THR A 18 8.03 -5.05 -5.17
N GLY A 19 6.97 -4.45 -4.63
CA GLY A 19 6.39 -3.23 -5.19
C GLY A 19 5.57 -3.44 -6.48
N SER A 20 5.46 -4.67 -6.99
CA SER A 20 4.72 -4.97 -8.23
C SER A 20 3.26 -4.53 -8.11
N LEU A 21 2.78 -3.78 -9.08
CA LEU A 21 1.39 -3.32 -9.18
C LEU A 21 0.61 -4.25 -10.11
N GLN A 22 -0.56 -4.72 -9.65
CA GLN A 22 -1.45 -5.57 -10.45
C GLN A 22 -2.35 -4.71 -11.33
N ASP A 23 -2.65 -5.18 -12.54
CA ASP A 23 -3.63 -4.54 -13.42
C ASP A 23 -5.06 -4.87 -12.95
N ALA A 24 -5.53 -4.13 -11.93
CA ALA A 24 -6.86 -4.33 -11.37
C ALA A 24 -7.97 -4.08 -12.40
N ALA A 25 -7.76 -3.18 -13.37
CA ALA A 25 -8.72 -2.93 -14.44
C ALA A 25 -8.89 -4.14 -15.36
N ALA A 26 -7.79 -4.78 -15.77
CA ALA A 26 -7.85 -6.00 -16.58
C ALA A 26 -8.46 -7.17 -15.80
N ILE A 27 -8.10 -7.31 -14.53
CA ILE A 27 -8.68 -8.35 -13.66
C ILE A 27 -10.18 -8.15 -13.52
N GLY A 28 -10.62 -6.92 -13.23
CA GLY A 28 -12.04 -6.59 -13.07
C GLY A 28 -12.87 -6.89 -14.32
N LYS A 29 -12.32 -6.69 -15.54
CA LYS A 29 -12.99 -7.10 -16.78
C LYS A 29 -13.29 -8.61 -16.82
N HIS A 30 -12.36 -9.43 -16.33
CA HIS A 30 -12.56 -10.88 -16.28
C HIS A 30 -13.51 -11.34 -15.17
N VAL A 31 -13.56 -10.60 -14.05
CA VAL A 31 -14.47 -10.92 -12.93
C VAL A 31 -15.91 -10.55 -13.31
N ARG A 32 -16.10 -9.47 -14.04
CA ARG A 32 -17.40 -8.92 -14.43
C ARG A 32 -18.27 -9.91 -15.25
N ASP A 33 -17.64 -10.86 -15.94
CA ASP A 33 -18.31 -11.92 -16.68
C ASP A 33 -18.77 -13.11 -15.80
N SER A 34 -18.67 -12.97 -14.48
CA SER A 34 -19.04 -14.00 -13.49
C SER A 34 -19.91 -13.42 -12.37
N ASP A 35 -20.50 -14.31 -11.56
CA ASP A 35 -21.24 -13.94 -10.34
C ASP A 35 -20.33 -13.72 -9.12
N ALA A 36 -19.01 -13.72 -9.29
CA ALA A 36 -18.06 -13.53 -8.20
C ALA A 36 -17.88 -12.05 -7.84
N LEU A 37 -17.81 -11.75 -6.55
CA LEU A 37 -17.44 -10.42 -6.08
C LEU A 37 -15.95 -10.13 -6.36
N PHE A 38 -15.63 -8.93 -6.79
CA PHE A 38 -14.26 -8.46 -6.90
C PHE A 38 -13.87 -7.63 -5.68
N ILE A 39 -12.95 -8.16 -4.87
CA ILE A 39 -12.43 -7.53 -3.65
C ILE A 39 -10.99 -7.12 -3.88
N LEU A 40 -10.71 -5.81 -3.75
CA LEU A 40 -9.38 -5.24 -3.95
C LEU A 40 -8.77 -4.78 -2.62
N ASP A 41 -7.67 -5.40 -2.21
CA ASP A 41 -6.86 -4.94 -1.09
C ASP A 41 -5.92 -3.82 -1.56
N THR A 42 -6.19 -2.62 -1.13
CA THR A 42 -5.43 -1.41 -1.48
C THR A 42 -4.52 -0.92 -0.36
N CYS A 43 -4.20 -1.74 0.62
CA CYS A 43 -3.36 -1.35 1.75
C CYS A 43 -1.95 -0.84 1.35
N GLN A 44 -1.49 -1.12 0.14
CA GLN A 44 -0.23 -0.61 -0.40
C GLN A 44 -0.41 0.52 -1.42
N THR A 45 -1.64 0.79 -1.85
CA THR A 45 -1.91 1.67 -3.00
C THR A 45 -2.86 2.81 -2.70
N ALA A 46 -3.71 2.70 -1.68
CA ALA A 46 -4.55 3.81 -1.21
C ALA A 46 -3.67 4.98 -0.75
N GLY A 47 -3.86 6.14 -1.36
CA GLY A 47 -3.03 7.33 -1.12
C GLY A 47 -1.72 7.37 -1.91
N VAL A 48 -1.43 6.38 -2.77
CA VAL A 48 -0.19 6.27 -3.57
C VAL A 48 -0.47 6.31 -5.07
N VAL A 49 -1.48 5.55 -5.52
CA VAL A 49 -1.89 5.53 -6.94
C VAL A 49 -3.40 5.73 -7.05
N PRO A 50 -3.89 6.28 -8.18
CA PRO A 50 -5.33 6.39 -8.42
C PRO A 50 -6.00 5.02 -8.43
N ILE A 51 -7.18 4.94 -7.81
CA ILE A 51 -8.01 3.74 -7.77
C ILE A 51 -9.40 4.13 -8.25
N LEU A 52 -9.85 3.50 -9.36
CA LEU A 52 -11.12 3.78 -10.01
C LEU A 52 -12.07 2.60 -9.78
N MET A 53 -12.63 2.54 -8.55
CA MET A 53 -13.42 1.39 -8.07
C MET A 53 -14.54 1.01 -9.04
N ASP A 54 -15.34 1.98 -9.48
CA ASP A 54 -16.49 1.76 -10.37
C ASP A 54 -16.06 1.33 -11.79
N ASP A 55 -15.06 2.02 -12.35
CA ASP A 55 -14.55 1.73 -13.69
C ASP A 55 -13.94 0.33 -13.77
N TRP A 56 -13.26 -0.09 -12.72
CA TRP A 56 -12.62 -1.41 -12.64
C TRP A 56 -13.59 -2.52 -12.24
N GLY A 57 -14.81 -2.18 -11.79
CA GLY A 57 -15.81 -3.12 -11.31
C GLY A 57 -15.42 -3.79 -9.99
N VAL A 58 -14.80 -3.03 -9.12
CA VAL A 58 -14.46 -3.48 -7.77
C VAL A 58 -15.72 -3.38 -6.89
N ASP A 59 -16.14 -4.47 -6.30
CA ASP A 59 -17.32 -4.53 -5.43
C ASP A 59 -16.99 -4.13 -4.00
N ILE A 60 -15.79 -4.48 -3.52
CA ILE A 60 -15.32 -4.14 -2.18
C ILE A 60 -13.86 -3.70 -2.26
N LEU A 61 -13.57 -2.51 -1.75
CA LEU A 61 -12.23 -1.98 -1.61
C LEU A 61 -11.85 -1.92 -0.14
N VAL A 62 -10.69 -2.49 0.21
CA VAL A 62 -10.18 -2.47 1.60
C VAL A 62 -8.91 -1.63 1.67
N TYR A 63 -8.76 -0.84 2.74
CA TYR A 63 -7.59 0.01 2.92
C TYR A 63 -7.16 0.11 4.38
N THR A 64 -5.89 0.46 4.60
CA THR A 64 -5.36 0.88 5.90
C THR A 64 -5.08 2.37 5.92
N GLY A 65 -5.36 3.04 7.02
CA GLY A 65 -5.21 4.50 7.12
C GLY A 65 -3.78 4.97 7.39
N HIS A 66 -2.92 4.11 7.98
CA HIS A 66 -1.59 4.50 8.47
C HIS A 66 -0.43 4.38 7.46
N LYS A 67 -0.74 4.13 6.20
CA LYS A 67 0.25 4.11 5.10
C LYS A 67 0.07 5.34 4.22
N GLY A 68 -0.06 5.16 2.92
CA GLY A 68 -0.17 6.24 1.95
C GLY A 68 -1.31 7.26 2.20
N LEU A 69 -2.27 6.95 3.06
CA LEU A 69 -3.31 7.90 3.47
C LEU A 69 -2.90 8.84 4.62
N PHE A 70 -1.69 8.70 5.17
CA PHE A 70 -1.12 9.53 6.25
C PHE A 70 -2.00 9.66 7.51
N GLY A 71 -2.86 8.67 7.77
CA GLY A 71 -3.63 8.57 8.99
C GLY A 71 -2.87 7.87 10.12
N PRO A 72 -3.40 7.87 11.35
CA PRO A 72 -2.77 7.19 12.48
C PRO A 72 -2.89 5.67 12.38
N MET A 73 -2.07 4.96 13.17
CA MET A 73 -2.20 3.51 13.34
C MET A 73 -3.55 3.13 13.94
N GLY A 74 -4.02 1.92 13.64
CA GLY A 74 -5.27 1.38 14.19
C GLY A 74 -6.54 1.85 13.50
N ILE A 75 -6.41 2.62 12.41
CA ILE A 75 -7.54 3.02 11.55
C ILE A 75 -7.39 2.42 10.15
N GLY A 76 -8.49 2.02 9.58
CA GLY A 76 -8.62 1.52 8.23
C GLY A 76 -10.09 1.39 7.90
N GLY A 77 -10.42 0.88 6.76
CA GLY A 77 -11.82 0.72 6.38
C GLY A 77 -12.00 -0.08 5.11
N MET A 78 -13.27 -0.18 4.72
CA MET A 78 -13.66 -0.70 3.42
C MET A 78 -14.74 0.18 2.80
N ILE A 79 -14.74 0.24 1.50
CA ILE A 79 -15.80 0.81 0.69
C ILE A 79 -16.54 -0.35 0.07
N VAL A 80 -17.86 -0.38 0.25
CA VAL A 80 -18.74 -1.44 -0.23
C VAL A 80 -19.62 -0.88 -1.32
N GLY A 81 -19.64 -1.52 -2.48
CA GLY A 81 -20.49 -1.14 -3.61
C GLY A 81 -21.98 -1.25 -3.27
N GLU A 82 -22.81 -0.42 -3.88
CA GLU A 82 -24.25 -0.29 -3.56
C GLU A 82 -25.02 -1.62 -3.71
N ASN A 83 -24.59 -2.50 -4.60
CA ASN A 83 -25.23 -3.79 -4.88
C ASN A 83 -24.72 -4.95 -4.02
N VAL A 84 -23.82 -4.67 -3.06
CA VAL A 84 -23.20 -5.70 -2.22
C VAL A 84 -23.85 -5.73 -0.85
N ASP A 85 -24.46 -6.84 -0.48
CA ASP A 85 -25.02 -7.08 0.85
C ASP A 85 -24.09 -7.93 1.70
N ILE A 86 -23.40 -7.30 2.65
CA ILE A 86 -22.52 -7.97 3.60
C ILE A 86 -23.26 -8.17 4.92
N LYS A 87 -23.36 -9.41 5.36
CA LYS A 87 -23.89 -9.71 6.69
C LYS A 87 -22.90 -9.31 7.77
N ALA A 88 -23.41 -8.85 8.91
CA ALA A 88 -22.56 -8.53 10.05
C ALA A 88 -21.70 -9.74 10.47
N PRO A 89 -20.36 -9.69 10.35
CA PRO A 89 -19.49 -10.80 10.71
C PRO A 89 -19.29 -10.91 12.23
N ARG A 90 -19.64 -9.86 12.95
CA ARG A 90 -19.52 -9.75 14.41
C ARG A 90 -20.74 -9.02 14.96
N VAL A 91 -21.08 -9.35 16.20
CA VAL A 91 -22.13 -8.68 16.98
C VAL A 91 -21.57 -8.26 18.32
N GLY A 92 -22.07 -7.15 18.85
CA GLY A 92 -21.59 -6.60 20.12
C GLY A 92 -22.42 -5.38 20.53
N GLY A 93 -21.84 -4.49 21.32
CA GLY A 93 -22.46 -3.21 21.62
C GLY A 93 -22.75 -2.44 20.33
N THR A 94 -23.95 -1.91 20.16
CA THR A 94 -24.36 -1.22 18.92
C THR A 94 -23.60 0.09 18.68
N GLY A 95 -23.02 0.67 19.73
CA GLY A 95 -22.27 1.94 19.65
C GLY A 95 -23.15 3.18 19.42
N VAL A 96 -24.29 3.02 18.75
CA VAL A 96 -25.19 4.12 18.33
C VAL A 96 -26.62 3.94 18.79
N ASN A 97 -27.07 2.74 19.14
CA ASN A 97 -28.44 2.44 19.57
C ASN A 97 -28.46 1.50 20.78
N SER A 98 -28.31 2.06 21.98
CA SER A 98 -28.24 1.29 23.24
C SER A 98 -29.56 0.63 23.64
N ILE A 99 -30.68 0.99 23.03
CA ILE A 99 -32.01 0.42 23.34
C ILE A 99 -32.23 -0.89 22.58
N SER A 100 -31.65 -1.01 21.37
CA SER A 100 -31.81 -2.20 20.53
C SER A 100 -30.96 -3.35 21.07
N PRO A 101 -31.53 -4.56 21.26
CA PRO A 101 -30.77 -5.76 21.57
C PRO A 101 -30.11 -6.39 20.33
N PHE A 102 -30.34 -5.83 19.15
CA PHE A 102 -29.82 -6.32 17.88
C PHE A 102 -28.86 -5.33 17.23
N GLN A 103 -27.89 -5.84 16.48
CA GLN A 103 -27.00 -5.04 15.64
C GLN A 103 -27.84 -4.29 14.58
N PRO A 104 -27.58 -3.00 14.30
CA PRO A 104 -28.28 -2.27 13.24
C PRO A 104 -28.08 -2.93 11.87
N ASP A 105 -29.12 -2.88 11.03
CA ASP A 105 -29.08 -3.44 9.68
C ASP A 105 -28.51 -2.46 8.64
N GLU A 106 -28.43 -1.19 8.99
CA GLU A 106 -27.97 -0.11 8.11
C GLU A 106 -26.46 0.11 8.15
N TYR A 107 -25.86 0.39 7.01
CA TYR A 107 -24.46 0.80 6.92
C TYR A 107 -24.26 2.23 7.48
N PRO A 108 -23.10 2.52 8.08
CA PRO A 108 -21.97 1.63 8.34
C PRO A 108 -22.14 0.76 9.60
N TYR A 109 -23.15 1.01 10.40
CA TYR A 109 -23.32 0.45 11.75
C TYR A 109 -23.49 -1.07 11.76
N ARG A 110 -24.01 -1.65 10.68
CA ARG A 110 -24.11 -3.12 10.49
C ARG A 110 -22.75 -3.80 10.67
N LEU A 111 -21.66 -3.18 10.23
CA LEU A 111 -20.32 -3.77 10.24
C LEU A 111 -19.45 -3.24 11.39
N GLU A 112 -19.94 -2.25 12.13
CA GLU A 112 -19.24 -1.60 13.23
C GLU A 112 -19.80 -2.05 14.57
N THR A 113 -18.96 -2.59 15.45
CA THR A 113 -19.34 -3.01 16.80
C THR A 113 -18.63 -2.17 17.85
N GLY A 114 -19.38 -1.73 18.86
CA GLY A 114 -18.84 -0.92 19.95
C GLY A 114 -18.61 0.54 19.60
N THR A 115 -17.86 1.23 20.44
CA THR A 115 -17.55 2.66 20.26
C THR A 115 -16.47 2.84 19.19
N HIS A 116 -16.75 3.72 18.22
CA HIS A 116 -15.79 4.03 17.16
C HIS A 116 -14.51 4.67 17.70
N CYS A 117 -13.39 4.41 17.01
CA CYS A 117 -12.10 5.06 17.27
C CYS A 117 -12.10 6.51 16.76
N LEU A 118 -12.75 7.42 17.49
CA LEU A 118 -12.85 8.83 17.09
C LEU A 118 -11.50 9.51 16.86
N PRO A 119 -10.45 9.30 17.68
CA PRO A 119 -9.13 9.86 17.40
C PRO A 119 -8.54 9.37 16.08
N GLY A 120 -8.72 8.08 15.76
CA GLY A 120 -8.27 7.51 14.49
C GLY A 120 -9.00 8.10 13.28
N ILE A 121 -10.32 8.25 13.38
CA ILE A 121 -11.15 8.87 12.33
C ILE A 121 -10.75 10.33 12.13
N ALA A 122 -10.58 11.10 13.22
CA ALA A 122 -10.17 12.50 13.15
C ALA A 122 -8.78 12.67 12.51
N GLY A 123 -7.83 11.78 12.85
CA GLY A 123 -6.50 11.77 12.25
C GLY A 123 -6.51 11.43 10.76
N LEU A 124 -7.28 10.42 10.34
CA LEU A 124 -7.45 10.08 8.94
C LEU A 124 -8.11 11.23 8.16
N HIS A 125 -9.11 11.89 8.75
CA HIS A 125 -9.74 13.07 8.16
C HIS A 125 -8.73 14.23 7.98
N ALA A 126 -7.84 14.44 8.96
CA ALA A 126 -6.78 15.44 8.83
C ALA A 126 -5.82 15.12 7.67
N GLY A 127 -5.46 13.83 7.48
CA GLY A 127 -4.72 13.38 6.32
C GLY A 127 -5.41 13.70 4.99
N GLN A 128 -6.73 13.47 4.90
CA GLN A 128 -7.50 13.80 3.69
C GLN A 128 -7.56 15.31 3.42
N LYS A 129 -7.63 16.15 4.45
CA LYS A 129 -7.52 17.61 4.29
C LYS A 129 -6.16 18.01 3.77
N TRP A 130 -5.10 17.42 4.30
CA TRP A 130 -3.73 17.66 3.83
C TRP A 130 -3.57 17.29 2.35
N PHE A 131 -4.14 16.15 1.91
CA PHE A 131 -4.15 15.78 0.49
C PHE A 131 -4.80 16.86 -0.38
N ALA A 132 -5.98 17.34 0.00
CA ALA A 132 -6.67 18.37 -0.76
C ALA A 132 -5.88 19.69 -0.82
N GLU A 133 -5.23 20.09 0.28
CA GLU A 133 -4.36 21.26 0.33
C GLU A 133 -3.11 21.09 -0.55
N LEU A 134 -2.51 19.89 -0.53
CA LEU A 134 -1.38 19.57 -1.40
C LEU A 134 -1.79 19.63 -2.87
N GLY A 135 -2.92 19.07 -3.24
CA GLY A 135 -3.42 19.08 -4.61
C GLY A 135 -3.69 20.49 -5.14
N LYS A 136 -4.21 21.39 -4.30
CA LYS A 136 -4.37 22.80 -4.64
C LYS A 136 -3.05 23.49 -4.94
N LYS A 137 -1.96 23.06 -4.31
CA LYS A 137 -0.60 23.57 -4.59
C LYS A 137 0.01 22.98 -5.86
N HIS A 138 -0.46 21.81 -6.28
CA HIS A 138 0.12 21.00 -7.35
C HIS A 138 -0.86 20.70 -8.49
N GLY A 139 -1.59 21.71 -8.95
CA GLY A 139 -2.32 21.68 -10.23
C GLY A 139 -3.82 21.44 -10.14
N ALA A 140 -4.41 21.32 -8.94
CA ALA A 140 -5.87 21.31 -8.84
C ALA A 140 -6.45 22.70 -9.21
N PRO A 141 -7.57 22.77 -9.96
CA PRO A 141 -8.27 24.03 -10.21
C PRO A 141 -8.67 24.77 -8.91
N GLU A 142 -8.84 26.09 -8.97
CA GLU A 142 -9.17 26.88 -7.79
C GLU A 142 -10.55 26.51 -7.20
N ASP A 143 -11.47 26.09 -8.08
CA ASP A 143 -12.84 25.63 -7.76
C ASP A 143 -12.94 24.09 -7.66
N ALA A 144 -11.80 23.38 -7.57
CA ALA A 144 -11.76 21.93 -7.52
C ALA A 144 -12.56 21.38 -6.34
N THR A 145 -13.33 20.34 -6.60
CA THR A 145 -13.92 19.52 -5.53
C THR A 145 -12.82 18.87 -4.68
N HIS A 146 -13.18 18.42 -3.48
CA HIS A 146 -12.24 17.70 -2.60
C HIS A 146 -11.58 16.51 -3.31
N GLY A 147 -12.37 15.70 -4.04
CA GLY A 147 -11.86 14.55 -4.79
C GLY A 147 -10.89 14.94 -5.91
N GLN A 148 -11.17 16.00 -6.65
CA GLN A 148 -10.26 16.52 -7.69
C GLN A 148 -8.94 17.03 -7.09
N ALA A 149 -9.02 17.75 -5.96
CA ALA A 149 -7.83 18.20 -5.27
C ALA A 149 -6.99 17.01 -4.75
N CYS A 150 -7.62 16.00 -4.15
CA CYS A 150 -6.93 14.78 -3.74
C CYS A 150 -6.32 14.03 -4.93
N GLY A 151 -6.99 13.99 -6.09
CA GLY A 151 -6.46 13.40 -7.32
C GLY A 151 -5.18 14.09 -7.81
N ALA A 152 -5.12 15.43 -7.78
CA ALA A 152 -3.92 16.18 -8.12
C ALA A 152 -2.77 15.92 -7.13
N ALA A 153 -3.08 15.82 -5.83
CA ALA A 153 -2.09 15.43 -4.81
C ALA A 153 -1.52 14.03 -5.08
N LEU A 154 -2.38 13.06 -5.38
CA LEU A 154 -1.96 11.68 -5.71
C LEU A 154 -1.03 11.65 -6.91
N ALA A 155 -1.34 12.40 -7.97
CA ALA A 155 -0.49 12.46 -9.16
C ALA A 155 0.91 13.01 -8.81
N HIS A 156 0.98 14.08 -8.02
CA HIS A 156 2.24 14.66 -7.57
C HIS A 156 3.02 13.73 -6.64
N ILE A 157 2.37 13.09 -5.65
CA ILE A 157 3.01 12.11 -4.76
C ILE A 157 3.58 10.96 -5.57
N HIS A 158 2.80 10.42 -6.51
CA HIS A 158 3.25 9.33 -7.37
C HIS A 158 4.47 9.70 -8.21
N GLU A 159 4.51 10.93 -8.76
CA GLU A 159 5.68 11.44 -9.49
C GLU A 159 6.93 11.48 -8.61
N VAL A 160 6.84 12.06 -7.41
CA VAL A 160 7.95 12.15 -6.44
C VAL A 160 8.44 10.76 -6.02
N GLU A 161 7.55 9.89 -5.61
CA GLU A 161 7.89 8.55 -5.15
C GLU A 161 8.46 7.66 -6.27
N SER A 162 7.95 7.80 -7.49
CA SER A 162 8.45 7.09 -8.66
C SER A 162 9.86 7.53 -9.01
N ALA A 163 10.12 8.85 -9.06
CA ALA A 163 11.43 9.39 -9.35
C ALA A 163 12.48 8.94 -8.32
N ALA A 164 12.16 8.97 -7.03
CA ALA A 164 13.03 8.47 -5.96
C ALA A 164 13.33 6.97 -6.10
N THR A 165 12.29 6.18 -6.40
CA THR A 165 12.43 4.73 -6.58
C THR A 165 13.26 4.38 -7.80
N GLU A 166 13.09 5.07 -8.92
CA GLU A 166 13.88 4.88 -10.13
C GLU A 166 15.37 5.21 -9.93
N GLN A 167 15.67 6.25 -9.14
CA GLN A 167 17.05 6.57 -8.76
C GLN A 167 17.68 5.42 -7.94
N LEU A 168 16.97 4.89 -6.93
CA LEU A 168 17.46 3.75 -6.14
C LEU A 168 17.67 2.52 -7.00
N VAL A 169 16.69 2.14 -7.84
CA VAL A 169 16.79 0.97 -8.72
C VAL A 169 17.98 1.13 -9.68
N SER A 170 18.08 2.28 -10.36
CA SER A 170 19.15 2.56 -11.32
C SER A 170 20.55 2.53 -10.71
N ALA A 171 20.65 2.92 -9.44
CA ALA A 171 21.92 2.88 -8.71
C ALA A 171 22.24 1.45 -8.27
N PHE A 172 21.29 0.76 -7.65
CA PHE A 172 21.50 -0.59 -7.11
C PHE A 172 21.76 -1.63 -8.20
N GLU A 173 21.16 -1.51 -9.40
CA GLU A 173 21.46 -2.36 -10.56
C GLU A 173 22.94 -2.32 -10.99
N LYS A 174 23.66 -1.26 -10.65
CA LYS A 174 25.08 -1.06 -11.02
C LYS A 174 26.06 -1.52 -9.95
N ILE A 175 25.57 -1.90 -8.76
CA ILE A 175 26.39 -2.33 -7.64
C ILE A 175 26.57 -3.84 -7.73
N ASP A 176 27.81 -4.30 -7.88
CA ASP A 176 28.11 -5.73 -7.89
C ASP A 176 27.74 -6.39 -6.55
N GLY A 177 27.10 -7.56 -6.63
CA GLY A 177 26.64 -8.28 -5.46
C GLY A 177 25.27 -7.84 -4.93
N VAL A 178 24.62 -6.81 -5.48
CA VAL A 178 23.27 -6.42 -5.14
C VAL A 178 22.26 -7.10 -6.05
N LYS A 179 21.30 -7.79 -5.46
CA LYS A 179 20.18 -8.41 -6.18
C LYS A 179 18.88 -7.71 -5.83
N ILE A 180 18.21 -7.17 -6.85
CA ILE A 180 16.92 -6.51 -6.74
C ILE A 180 15.78 -7.50 -7.00
N TYR A 181 14.69 -7.39 -6.23
CA TYR A 181 13.47 -8.17 -6.39
C TYR A 181 12.30 -7.26 -6.73
N GLY A 182 11.67 -7.50 -7.85
CA GLY A 182 10.50 -6.76 -8.30
C GLY A 182 10.59 -6.28 -9.74
N PRO A 183 9.69 -5.36 -10.14
CA PRO A 183 9.63 -4.87 -11.52
C PRO A 183 10.88 -4.07 -11.88
N SER A 184 11.30 -4.19 -13.14
CA SER A 184 12.33 -3.34 -13.74
C SER A 184 11.84 -1.90 -13.89
N ILE A 185 12.77 -0.98 -14.17
CA ILE A 185 12.44 0.42 -14.49
C ILE A 185 11.45 0.48 -15.66
N GLY A 186 10.47 1.37 -15.56
CA GLY A 186 9.40 1.54 -16.56
C GLY A 186 8.26 0.53 -16.46
N GLN A 187 8.32 -0.43 -15.54
CA GLN A 187 7.21 -1.33 -15.24
C GLN A 187 6.35 -0.75 -14.11
N PRO A 188 5.00 -1.01 -14.09
CA PRO A 188 4.12 -0.53 -13.04
C PRO A 188 4.55 -1.02 -11.64
N ARG A 189 4.77 -0.07 -10.72
CA ARG A 189 5.19 -0.37 -9.35
C ARG A 189 4.80 0.74 -8.38
N VAL A 190 4.78 0.42 -7.11
CA VAL A 190 4.80 1.38 -5.99
C VAL A 190 6.22 1.55 -5.48
N ALA A 191 6.46 2.59 -4.68
CA ALA A 191 7.78 2.96 -4.14
C ALA A 191 8.29 1.99 -3.06
N THR A 192 8.22 0.70 -3.36
CA THR A 192 8.73 -0.40 -2.53
C THR A 192 9.80 -1.15 -3.31
N LEU A 193 10.98 -1.29 -2.73
CA LEU A 193 12.15 -1.91 -3.34
C LEU A 193 12.80 -2.88 -2.36
N SER A 194 12.88 -4.16 -2.72
CA SER A 194 13.55 -5.19 -1.93
C SER A 194 14.84 -5.61 -2.57
N ILE A 195 15.90 -5.73 -1.77
CA ILE A 195 17.21 -6.18 -2.21
C ILE A 195 17.81 -7.23 -1.27
N ASN A 196 18.78 -8.00 -1.77
CA ASN A 196 19.79 -8.68 -0.97
C ASN A 196 21.18 -8.25 -1.45
N ILE A 197 22.16 -8.29 -0.56
CA ILE A 197 23.56 -7.99 -0.83
C ILE A 197 24.36 -9.28 -0.64
N ARG A 198 24.89 -9.83 -1.74
CA ARG A 198 25.65 -11.10 -1.73
C ARG A 198 24.89 -12.19 -0.93
N GLU A 199 25.62 -12.93 -0.08
CA GLU A 199 25.05 -13.97 0.78
C GLU A 199 24.72 -13.47 2.21
N MET A 200 24.77 -12.14 2.45
CA MET A 200 24.49 -11.60 3.78
C MET A 200 23.02 -11.77 4.16
N PRO A 201 22.73 -12.22 5.39
CA PRO A 201 21.36 -12.25 5.92
C PRO A 201 20.74 -10.85 5.96
N ALA A 202 19.45 -10.75 5.62
CA ALA A 202 18.76 -9.46 5.53
C ALA A 202 18.75 -8.66 6.85
N ASP A 203 18.65 -9.34 7.98
CA ASP A 203 18.70 -8.74 9.32
C ASP A 203 20.08 -8.13 9.63
N GLN A 204 21.15 -8.78 9.20
CA GLN A 204 22.51 -8.25 9.35
C GLN A 204 22.69 -6.98 8.49
N VAL A 205 22.30 -7.03 7.21
CA VAL A 205 22.35 -5.84 6.34
C VAL A 205 21.53 -4.70 6.91
N GLY A 206 20.31 -4.98 7.38
CA GLY A 206 19.46 -3.96 8.00
C GLY A 206 20.08 -3.32 9.24
N ALA A 207 20.74 -4.13 10.10
CA ALA A 207 21.42 -3.63 11.29
C ALA A 207 22.64 -2.75 10.94
N MET A 208 23.42 -3.09 9.91
CA MET A 208 24.56 -2.29 9.46
C MET A 208 24.10 -0.97 8.82
N LEU A 209 23.04 -0.99 8.00
CA LEU A 209 22.47 0.22 7.41
C LEU A 209 22.00 1.22 8.47
N ASP A 210 21.36 0.73 9.54
CA ASP A 210 20.92 1.58 10.65
C ASP A 210 22.10 2.10 11.51
N ALA A 211 22.97 1.20 11.96
CA ALA A 211 24.03 1.53 12.93
C ALA A 211 25.16 2.38 12.31
N ASP A 212 25.60 2.04 11.10
CA ASP A 212 26.81 2.62 10.48
C ASP A 212 26.47 3.77 9.53
N HIS A 213 25.25 3.76 8.95
CA HIS A 213 24.86 4.70 7.92
C HIS A 213 23.60 5.52 8.24
N ALA A 214 22.93 5.28 9.38
CA ALA A 214 21.68 5.91 9.78
C ALA A 214 20.57 5.80 8.70
N VAL A 215 20.55 4.69 7.96
CA VAL A 215 19.54 4.40 6.93
C VAL A 215 18.51 3.42 7.50
N CYS A 216 17.30 3.91 7.74
CA CYS A 216 16.20 3.11 8.26
C CYS A 216 15.55 2.27 7.15
N VAL A 217 15.67 0.96 7.26
CA VAL A 217 15.08 -0.02 6.35
C VAL A 217 14.28 -1.06 7.12
N ARG A 218 13.53 -1.88 6.41
CA ARG A 218 12.90 -3.05 7.03
C ARG A 218 13.52 -4.35 6.49
N PRO A 219 14.29 -5.11 7.29
CA PRO A 219 14.72 -6.44 6.93
C PRO A 219 13.65 -7.49 7.25
N GLY A 220 13.71 -8.66 6.61
CA GLY A 220 12.94 -9.85 6.95
C GLY A 220 11.91 -10.28 5.91
N LEU A 221 10.89 -11.02 6.36
CA LEU A 221 9.86 -11.64 5.51
C LEU A 221 8.66 -10.73 5.20
N HIS A 222 8.62 -9.50 5.70
CA HIS A 222 7.61 -8.48 5.38
C HIS A 222 6.15 -8.94 5.52
N CYS A 223 5.84 -9.89 6.42
CA CYS A 223 4.52 -10.52 6.59
C CYS A 223 4.02 -11.26 5.32
N ALA A 224 4.93 -11.74 4.48
CA ALA A 224 4.64 -12.40 3.21
C ALA A 224 5.57 -13.61 2.98
N PRO A 225 5.56 -14.63 3.85
CA PRO A 225 6.49 -15.77 3.77
C PRO A 225 6.42 -16.49 2.43
N ASP A 226 5.23 -16.72 1.89
CA ASP A 226 5.04 -17.43 0.62
C ASP A 226 5.72 -16.69 -0.56
N VAL A 227 5.74 -15.35 -0.54
CA VAL A 227 6.45 -14.56 -1.54
C VAL A 227 7.96 -14.81 -1.44
N HIS A 228 8.51 -14.88 -0.23
CA HIS A 228 9.92 -15.14 -0.01
C HIS A 228 10.33 -16.59 -0.35
N GLU A 229 9.42 -17.56 -0.19
CA GLU A 229 9.60 -18.91 -0.72
C GLU A 229 9.72 -18.91 -2.25
N LEU A 230 8.79 -18.23 -2.94
CA LEU A 230 8.81 -18.10 -4.40
C LEU A 230 10.04 -17.37 -4.92
N LEU A 231 10.52 -16.36 -4.21
CA LEU A 231 11.74 -15.59 -4.56
C LEU A 231 13.04 -16.32 -4.19
N GLY A 232 12.96 -17.39 -3.37
CA GLY A 232 14.12 -18.13 -2.88
C GLY A 232 14.95 -17.38 -1.84
N THR A 233 14.35 -16.44 -1.10
CA THR A 233 15.07 -15.56 -0.16
C THR A 233 14.94 -15.96 1.31
N VAL A 234 14.23 -17.05 1.60
CA VAL A 234 14.05 -17.54 2.99
C VAL A 234 15.41 -17.87 3.63
N GLY A 235 16.36 -18.45 2.87
CA GLY A 235 17.70 -18.79 3.36
C GLY A 235 18.54 -17.59 3.80
N GLN A 236 18.21 -16.38 3.33
CA GLN A 236 18.83 -15.11 3.72
C GLN A 236 17.97 -14.31 4.70
N ASN A 237 17.04 -14.95 5.43
CA ASN A 237 16.08 -14.33 6.33
C ASN A 237 15.18 -13.29 5.63
N GLY A 238 14.85 -13.48 4.35
CA GLY A 238 14.04 -12.59 3.55
C GLY A 238 14.87 -11.60 2.71
N THR A 239 14.43 -10.34 2.69
CA THR A 239 15.08 -9.24 1.96
C THR A 239 15.19 -7.99 2.83
N VAL A 240 16.02 -7.05 2.41
CA VAL A 240 16.03 -5.69 2.95
C VAL A 240 15.14 -4.82 2.06
N ARG A 241 14.12 -4.20 2.66
CA ARG A 241 13.15 -3.39 1.94
C ARG A 241 13.34 -1.91 2.20
N PHE A 242 13.54 -1.17 1.12
CA PHE A 242 13.48 0.28 1.06
C PHE A 242 12.08 0.72 0.64
N ALA A 243 11.65 1.86 1.12
CA ALA A 243 10.39 2.47 0.72
C ALA A 243 10.56 4.00 0.75
N ALA A 244 10.73 4.59 -0.43
CA ALA A 244 10.71 6.04 -0.56
C ALA A 244 9.26 6.54 -0.40
N GLY A 245 9.08 7.66 0.28
CA GLY A 245 7.79 8.30 0.46
C GLY A 245 7.84 9.76 -0.01
N TYR A 246 6.70 10.43 0.05
CA TYR A 246 6.58 11.84 -0.34
C TYR A 246 7.61 12.77 0.33
N PHE A 247 8.02 12.46 1.56
CA PHE A 247 8.97 13.27 2.34
C PHE A 247 10.43 12.83 2.19
N THR A 248 10.72 11.81 1.38
CA THR A 248 12.08 11.37 1.10
C THR A 248 12.74 12.38 0.16
N ASP A 249 13.87 12.92 0.54
CA ASP A 249 14.60 13.91 -0.26
C ASP A 249 15.81 13.29 -1.01
N GLU A 250 16.52 14.14 -1.78
CA GLU A 250 17.68 13.71 -2.56
C GLU A 250 18.87 13.27 -1.68
N GLU A 251 18.99 13.83 -0.47
CA GLU A 251 20.05 13.49 0.47
C GLU A 251 19.80 12.10 1.06
N ASP A 252 18.56 11.78 1.41
CA ASP A 252 18.11 10.45 1.86
C ASP A 252 18.43 9.39 0.79
N ILE A 253 18.09 9.68 -0.47
CA ILE A 253 18.34 8.77 -1.60
C ILE A 253 19.83 8.53 -1.80
N LYS A 254 20.64 9.60 -1.79
CA LYS A 254 22.09 9.51 -1.93
C LYS A 254 22.69 8.72 -0.78
N GLN A 255 22.30 8.99 0.46
CA GLN A 255 22.78 8.28 1.64
C GLN A 255 22.47 6.78 1.55
N ALA A 256 21.26 6.41 1.12
CA ALA A 256 20.89 5.01 0.92
C ALA A 256 21.74 4.33 -0.16
N ILE A 257 22.04 5.02 -1.27
CA ILE A 257 22.87 4.50 -2.35
C ILE A 257 24.31 4.29 -1.89
N ASP A 258 24.89 5.27 -1.21
CA ASP A 258 26.27 5.21 -0.73
C ASP A 258 26.43 4.10 0.32
N ALA A 259 25.46 3.98 1.25
CA ALA A 259 25.43 2.91 2.25
C ALA A 259 25.41 1.50 1.63
N VAL A 260 24.56 1.28 0.61
CA VAL A 260 24.48 -0.02 -0.07
C VAL A 260 25.76 -0.33 -0.84
N LYS A 261 26.43 0.68 -1.43
CA LYS A 261 27.75 0.50 -2.06
C LYS A 261 28.80 0.04 -1.07
N ASP A 262 28.92 0.74 0.06
CA ASP A 262 29.91 0.43 1.09
C ASP A 262 29.72 -1.00 1.62
N LEU A 263 28.48 -1.42 1.87
CA LEU A 263 28.19 -2.80 2.31
C LEU A 263 28.44 -3.86 1.24
N ALA A 264 28.30 -3.52 -0.03
CA ALA A 264 28.57 -4.46 -1.12
C ALA A 264 30.07 -4.65 -1.41
N GLU A 265 30.94 -3.76 -0.91
CA GLU A 265 32.39 -3.88 -1.04
C GLU A 265 33.04 -4.78 0.05
N VAL A 266 32.31 -5.05 1.13
CA VAL A 266 32.72 -5.93 2.23
C VAL A 266 32.47 -7.39 1.86
#